data_a7cb34eac997b462ce72d01aa4a4c91a
#
_entry.id   a7cb34eac997b462ce72d01aa4a4c91a
#
_cell.length_a   1.000
_cell.length_b   1.000
_cell.length_c   1.000
_cell.angle_alpha   90.00
_cell.angle_beta   90.00
_cell.angle_gamma   90.00
#
_symmetry.space_group_name_H-M   'P 1'
#
loop_
_entity.id
_entity.type
_entity.pdbx_description
1 polymer ?
#
loop_
_entity_poly.entity_id
_entity_poly.type
_entity_poly.pdbx_seq_one_letter_code
_entity_poly.pdbx_strand_id
1 'polypeptide(L)'
;MSRYKCIIIEDEPLAQNILKKYIGEHQALELVAVCNDALEAQGVLTQENIDLLFLDINLPKLSGINFIKTLVHSPLIIFTTAYPEFAVDGFELNAIDYLLKPFSFERFLKAVNRAVEKLNVPVAQNATENNVSFIFLKADKKIHRVELETIHYIEAIGDYMKVVTDSGQLIVNETMKKLLEELPARSFMRVHKSFIISRGKIKYIEGNYIQVEDKSIPIGATYRNEVLTSIDKKS
;
A
#
# COMPACT_ATOMS: atom_id res chain seq x y z
N MET A 1 -1.81 1.38 29.62
CA MET A 1 -1.71 1.54 28.15
C MET A 1 -2.59 0.48 27.52
N SER A 2 -3.46 0.83 26.59
CA SER A 2 -4.23 -0.16 25.82
C SER A 2 -3.25 -0.98 24.95
N ARG A 3 -3.45 -2.30 24.90
CA ARG A 3 -2.68 -3.17 24.03
C ARG A 3 -3.36 -3.22 22.65
N TYR A 4 -2.57 -3.34 21.60
CA TYR A 4 -3.06 -3.51 20.23
C TYR A 4 -3.44 -4.97 20.01
N LYS A 5 -4.68 -5.19 19.58
CA LYS A 5 -5.20 -6.52 19.29
C LYS A 5 -4.60 -7.07 18.01
N CYS A 6 -3.99 -8.26 18.09
CA CYS A 6 -3.44 -8.92 16.91
C CYS A 6 -3.93 -10.36 16.77
N ILE A 7 -3.91 -10.88 15.55
CA ILE A 7 -4.14 -12.29 15.26
C ILE A 7 -2.99 -12.86 14.43
N ILE A 8 -2.81 -14.17 14.56
CA ILE A 8 -1.90 -14.96 13.75
C ILE A 8 -2.74 -15.74 12.74
N ILE A 9 -2.34 -15.73 11.47
CA ILE A 9 -2.94 -16.51 10.39
C ILE A 9 -1.83 -17.32 9.76
N GLU A 10 -1.74 -18.59 10.14
CA GLU A 10 -0.57 -19.45 9.90
C GLU A 10 -1.01 -20.89 10.05
N ASP A 11 -0.73 -21.77 9.10
CA ASP A 11 -1.12 -23.17 9.16
C ASP A 11 -0.02 -24.08 9.77
N GLU A 12 1.21 -23.58 9.90
CA GLU A 12 2.33 -24.32 10.45
C GLU A 12 2.43 -24.19 11.99
N PRO A 13 2.22 -25.26 12.80
CA PRO A 13 2.19 -25.15 14.26
C PRO A 13 3.49 -24.63 14.88
N LEU A 14 4.64 -24.92 14.27
CA LEU A 14 5.94 -24.43 14.76
C LEU A 14 6.06 -22.92 14.61
N ALA A 15 5.64 -22.37 13.45
CA ALA A 15 5.64 -20.92 13.21
C ALA A 15 4.63 -20.21 14.12
N GLN A 16 3.43 -20.79 14.32
CA GLN A 16 2.46 -20.28 15.30
C GLN A 16 3.06 -20.17 16.70
N ASN A 17 3.77 -21.22 17.17
CA ASN A 17 4.34 -21.24 18.52
C ASN A 17 5.45 -20.19 18.69
N ILE A 18 6.25 -19.94 17.67
CA ILE A 18 7.25 -18.87 17.67
C ILE A 18 6.59 -17.51 17.78
N LEU A 19 5.56 -17.25 16.95
CA LEU A 19 4.82 -15.98 16.99
C LEU A 19 4.09 -15.78 18.33
N LYS A 20 3.40 -16.81 18.86
CA LYS A 20 2.74 -16.77 20.18
C LYS A 20 3.72 -16.39 21.28
N LYS A 21 4.92 -17.02 21.30
CA LYS A 21 5.98 -16.70 22.25
C LYS A 21 6.42 -15.25 22.12
N TYR A 22 6.73 -14.77 20.93
CA TYR A 22 7.24 -13.43 20.70
C TYR A 22 6.19 -12.34 20.99
N ILE A 23 4.92 -12.59 20.63
CA ILE A 23 3.80 -11.69 20.97
C ILE A 23 3.60 -11.63 22.49
N GLY A 24 3.68 -12.78 23.18
CA GLY A 24 3.55 -12.83 24.65
C GLY A 24 4.66 -12.09 25.40
N GLU A 25 5.84 -11.95 24.80
CA GLU A 25 6.96 -11.16 25.35
C GLU A 25 6.83 -9.65 25.06
N HIS A 26 5.89 -9.23 24.17
CA HIS A 26 5.74 -7.83 23.76
C HIS A 26 4.60 -7.12 24.50
N GLN A 27 4.92 -6.09 25.29
CA GLN A 27 3.96 -5.42 26.18
C GLN A 27 2.81 -4.70 25.46
N ALA A 28 3.02 -4.22 24.23
CA ALA A 28 2.02 -3.45 23.48
C ALA A 28 1.05 -4.33 22.67
N LEU A 29 1.25 -5.64 22.59
CA LEU A 29 0.40 -6.55 21.81
C LEU A 29 -0.50 -7.40 22.71
N GLU A 30 -1.69 -7.71 22.18
CA GLU A 30 -2.64 -8.67 22.72
C GLU A 30 -3.03 -9.67 21.64
N LEU A 31 -2.67 -10.94 21.80
CA LEU A 31 -3.06 -11.98 20.88
C LEU A 31 -4.51 -12.39 21.12
N VAL A 32 -5.39 -12.09 20.17
CA VAL A 32 -6.83 -12.40 20.24
C VAL A 32 -7.12 -13.80 19.74
N ALA A 33 -6.53 -14.19 18.62
CA ALA A 33 -6.75 -15.51 18.02
C ALA A 33 -5.56 -16.00 17.20
N VAL A 34 -5.57 -17.32 16.96
CA VAL A 34 -4.68 -17.99 16.03
C VAL A 34 -5.55 -18.77 15.06
N CYS A 35 -5.44 -18.46 13.78
CA CYS A 35 -6.24 -19.02 12.69
C CYS A 35 -5.34 -19.87 11.79
N ASN A 36 -5.82 -21.04 11.37
CA ASN A 36 -5.07 -21.93 10.50
C ASN A 36 -5.28 -21.63 9.01
N ASP A 37 -6.32 -20.86 8.68
CA ASP A 37 -6.59 -20.44 7.30
C ASP A 37 -7.32 -19.08 7.26
N ALA A 38 -7.47 -18.58 6.04
CA ALA A 38 -8.13 -17.29 5.77
C ALA A 38 -9.61 -17.24 6.18
N LEU A 39 -10.32 -18.38 6.16
CA LEU A 39 -11.76 -18.44 6.50
C LEU A 39 -11.97 -18.32 8.00
N GLU A 40 -11.12 -18.98 8.81
CA GLU A 40 -11.12 -18.80 10.27
C GLU A 40 -10.84 -17.33 10.63
N ALA A 41 -9.83 -16.72 9.97
CA ALA A 41 -9.48 -15.33 10.18
C ALA A 41 -10.61 -14.37 9.83
N GLN A 42 -11.33 -14.59 8.75
CA GLN A 42 -12.48 -13.79 8.36
C GLN A 42 -13.58 -13.80 9.44
N GLY A 43 -13.83 -14.96 10.06
CA GLY A 43 -14.74 -15.07 11.19
C GLY A 43 -14.35 -14.18 12.37
N VAL A 44 -13.06 -14.17 12.73
CA VAL A 44 -12.56 -13.32 13.81
C VAL A 44 -12.64 -11.83 13.46
N LEU A 45 -12.24 -11.45 12.24
CA LEU A 45 -12.28 -10.07 11.77
C LEU A 45 -13.68 -9.46 11.68
N THR A 46 -14.72 -10.27 11.59
CA THR A 46 -16.12 -9.80 11.63
C THR A 46 -16.63 -9.55 13.05
N GLN A 47 -16.03 -10.15 14.06
CA GLN A 47 -16.46 -10.08 15.45
C GLN A 47 -15.61 -9.17 16.32
N GLU A 48 -14.35 -9.00 15.98
CA GLU A 48 -13.37 -8.26 16.74
C GLU A 48 -12.69 -7.17 15.90
N ASN A 49 -12.43 -6.02 16.55
CA ASN A 49 -11.59 -5.00 15.94
C ASN A 49 -10.13 -5.40 16.13
N ILE A 50 -9.48 -5.82 15.08
CA ILE A 50 -8.08 -6.22 15.06
C ILE A 50 -7.22 -5.10 14.49
N ASP A 51 -6.12 -4.78 15.17
CA ASP A 51 -5.19 -3.72 14.77
C ASP A 51 -4.07 -4.24 13.86
N LEU A 52 -3.64 -5.50 14.06
CA LEU A 52 -2.47 -6.07 13.39
C LEU A 52 -2.67 -7.55 13.02
N LEU A 53 -2.28 -7.91 11.78
CA LEU A 53 -2.24 -9.28 11.30
C LEU A 53 -0.78 -9.74 11.18
N PHE A 54 -0.46 -10.91 11.74
CA PHE A 54 0.70 -11.72 11.35
C PHE A 54 0.18 -12.77 10.37
N LEU A 55 0.55 -12.68 9.11
CA LEU A 55 -0.10 -13.41 8.03
C LEU A 55 0.92 -14.18 7.20
N ASP A 56 0.79 -15.52 7.18
CA ASP A 56 1.54 -16.29 6.20
C ASP A 56 1.02 -16.04 4.78
N ILE A 57 1.96 -15.93 3.86
CA ILE A 57 1.65 -15.80 2.44
C ILE A 57 1.06 -17.10 1.90
N ASN A 58 1.59 -18.24 2.31
CA ASN A 58 1.22 -19.56 1.78
C ASN A 58 0.22 -20.28 2.68
N LEU A 59 -0.99 -19.79 2.73
CA LEU A 59 -2.08 -20.44 3.43
C LEU A 59 -2.81 -21.46 2.54
N PRO A 60 -3.38 -22.52 3.12
CA PRO A 60 -4.21 -23.47 2.38
C PRO A 60 -5.49 -22.79 1.85
N LYS A 61 -5.98 -23.26 0.70
CA LYS A 61 -7.21 -22.81 0.02
C LYS A 61 -7.11 -21.37 -0.56
N LEU A 62 -6.70 -20.40 0.20
CA LEU A 62 -6.60 -18.99 -0.22
C LEU A 62 -5.30 -18.39 0.33
N SER A 63 -4.38 -17.99 -0.55
CA SER A 63 -3.11 -17.38 -0.14
C SER A 63 -3.35 -16.11 0.68
N GLY A 64 -2.43 -15.78 1.61
CA GLY A 64 -2.51 -14.59 2.43
C GLY A 64 -2.63 -13.31 1.59
N ILE A 65 -1.91 -13.24 0.46
CA ILE A 65 -2.01 -12.15 -0.51
C ILE A 65 -3.42 -11.98 -1.07
N ASN A 66 -4.03 -13.07 -1.51
CA ASN A 66 -5.39 -13.03 -2.04
C ASN A 66 -6.43 -12.76 -0.96
N PHE A 67 -6.20 -13.27 0.25
CA PHE A 67 -7.07 -12.99 1.39
C PHE A 67 -7.18 -11.49 1.68
N ILE A 68 -6.05 -10.75 1.72
CA ILE A 68 -6.07 -9.31 1.97
C ILE A 68 -6.89 -8.57 0.93
N LYS A 69 -6.81 -8.95 -0.34
CA LYS A 69 -7.59 -8.33 -1.43
C LYS A 69 -9.10 -8.48 -1.27
N THR A 70 -9.56 -9.41 -0.43
CA THR A 70 -10.99 -9.59 -0.13
C THR A 70 -11.48 -8.72 1.04
N LEU A 71 -10.57 -8.14 1.83
CA LEU A 71 -10.92 -7.33 2.99
C LEU A 71 -11.32 -5.91 2.56
N VAL A 72 -12.49 -5.45 3.00
CA VAL A 72 -12.96 -4.06 2.78
C VAL A 72 -12.18 -3.08 3.65
N HIS A 73 -11.89 -3.47 4.90
CA HIS A 73 -11.02 -2.75 5.82
C HIS A 73 -9.95 -3.71 6.31
N SER A 74 -8.71 -3.38 6.03
CA SER A 74 -7.58 -4.21 6.41
C SER A 74 -6.86 -3.62 7.63
N PRO A 75 -6.66 -4.42 8.71
CA PRO A 75 -5.72 -4.07 9.75
C PRO A 75 -4.31 -3.86 9.19
N LEU A 76 -3.38 -3.38 10.00
CA LEU A 76 -1.97 -3.39 9.61
C LEU A 76 -1.47 -4.83 9.44
N ILE A 77 -0.57 -5.04 8.49
CA ILE A 77 -0.13 -6.38 8.11
C ILE A 77 1.38 -6.50 8.24
N ILE A 78 1.82 -7.55 8.93
CA ILE A 78 3.18 -8.07 8.88
C ILE A 78 3.09 -9.47 8.27
N PHE A 79 3.66 -9.64 7.09
CA PHE A 79 3.73 -10.95 6.46
C PHE A 79 4.78 -11.84 7.10
N THR A 80 4.50 -13.14 7.15
CA THR A 80 5.49 -14.20 7.41
C THR A 80 5.62 -15.07 6.17
N THR A 81 6.82 -15.52 5.82
CA THR A 81 7.01 -16.36 4.64
C THR A 81 8.34 -17.12 4.70
N ALA A 82 8.39 -18.30 4.12
CA ALA A 82 9.62 -19.04 3.88
C ALA A 82 10.32 -18.64 2.57
N TYR A 83 9.69 -17.81 1.74
CA TYR A 83 10.14 -17.51 0.38
C TYR A 83 10.59 -16.04 0.25
N PRO A 84 11.90 -15.81 -0.02
CA PRO A 84 12.47 -14.46 -0.14
C PRO A 84 11.88 -13.63 -1.28
N GLU A 85 11.42 -14.27 -2.36
CA GLU A 85 10.83 -13.62 -3.52
C GLU A 85 9.57 -12.83 -3.20
N PHE A 86 8.76 -13.30 -2.26
CA PHE A 86 7.57 -12.57 -1.82
C PHE A 86 7.89 -11.32 -0.98
N ALA A 87 9.08 -11.25 -0.38
CA ALA A 87 9.52 -10.02 0.27
C ALA A 87 9.78 -8.89 -0.74
N VAL A 88 10.03 -9.22 -2.00
CA VAL A 88 10.23 -8.27 -3.11
C VAL A 88 8.88 -7.87 -3.74
N ASP A 89 7.97 -8.83 -3.95
CA ASP A 89 6.64 -8.60 -4.53
C ASP A 89 5.63 -8.01 -3.51
N GLY A 90 5.91 -8.17 -2.25
CA GLY A 90 5.03 -7.76 -1.15
C GLY A 90 4.92 -6.26 -0.92
N PHE A 91 5.73 -5.44 -1.58
CA PHE A 91 5.57 -3.98 -1.58
C PHE A 91 4.27 -3.50 -2.23
N GLU A 92 3.63 -4.32 -3.08
CA GLU A 92 2.33 -4.00 -3.70
C GLU A 92 1.14 -4.09 -2.72
N LEU A 93 1.33 -4.63 -1.49
CA LEU A 93 0.24 -5.00 -0.59
C LEU A 93 0.08 -4.10 0.64
N ASN A 94 0.75 -2.93 0.70
CA ASN A 94 0.71 -2.02 1.86
C ASN A 94 1.07 -2.68 3.21
N ALA A 95 1.85 -3.75 3.22
CA ALA A 95 2.32 -4.37 4.43
C ALA A 95 3.31 -3.45 5.20
N ILE A 96 3.28 -3.53 6.51
CA ILE A 96 4.19 -2.79 7.38
C ILE A 96 5.59 -3.38 7.28
N ASP A 97 5.67 -4.70 7.22
CA ASP A 97 6.94 -5.42 7.15
C ASP A 97 6.77 -6.89 6.72
N TYR A 98 7.90 -7.57 6.49
CA TYR A 98 8.01 -8.97 6.10
C TYR A 98 8.96 -9.70 7.02
N LEU A 99 8.56 -10.85 7.55
CA LEU A 99 9.37 -11.74 8.38
C LEU A 99 9.70 -13.00 7.58
N LEU A 100 10.93 -13.09 7.08
CA LEU A 100 11.42 -14.29 6.40
C LEU A 100 11.73 -15.39 7.44
N LYS A 101 11.03 -16.52 7.33
CA LYS A 101 11.23 -17.69 8.21
C LYS A 101 12.56 -18.41 7.89
N PRO A 102 13.37 -18.80 8.92
CA PRO A 102 13.19 -18.51 10.32
C PRO A 102 13.64 -17.09 10.69
N PHE A 103 12.88 -16.36 11.50
CA PHE A 103 13.20 -15.00 11.94
C PHE A 103 13.52 -14.94 13.44
N SER A 104 14.43 -14.04 13.78
CA SER A 104 14.84 -13.81 15.18
C SER A 104 13.83 -12.92 15.92
N PHE A 105 13.86 -12.95 17.25
CA PHE A 105 13.07 -12.04 18.09
C PHE A 105 13.41 -10.57 17.81
N GLU A 106 14.68 -10.24 17.57
CA GLU A 106 15.10 -8.88 17.18
C GLU A 106 14.42 -8.42 15.89
N ARG A 107 14.34 -9.31 14.88
CA ARG A 107 13.67 -8.99 13.60
C ARG A 107 12.18 -8.80 13.78
N PHE A 108 11.53 -9.62 14.60
CA PHE A 108 10.14 -9.46 14.99
C PHE A 108 9.90 -8.12 15.69
N LEU A 109 10.74 -7.76 16.68
CA LEU A 109 10.62 -6.47 17.38
C LEU A 109 10.69 -5.27 16.44
N LYS A 110 11.61 -5.29 15.46
CA LYS A 110 11.71 -4.22 14.45
C LYS A 110 10.43 -4.06 13.65
N ALA A 111 9.81 -5.18 13.25
CA ALA A 111 8.55 -5.15 12.50
C ALA A 111 7.39 -4.63 13.36
N VAL A 112 7.26 -5.12 14.59
CA VAL A 112 6.21 -4.69 15.51
C VAL A 112 6.35 -3.23 15.90
N ASN A 113 7.56 -2.73 16.16
CA ASN A 113 7.77 -1.31 16.48
C ASN A 113 7.29 -0.40 15.36
N ARG A 114 7.54 -0.75 14.09
CA ARG A 114 7.00 -0.01 12.93
C ARG A 114 5.48 -0.01 12.91
N ALA A 115 4.84 -1.14 13.23
CA ALA A 115 3.38 -1.23 13.31
C ALA A 115 2.84 -0.36 14.46
N VAL A 116 3.44 -0.45 15.64
CA VAL A 116 3.05 0.34 16.84
C VAL A 116 3.24 1.83 16.60
N GLU A 117 4.33 2.26 15.96
CA GLU A 117 4.51 3.67 15.57
C GLU A 117 3.37 4.16 14.71
N LYS A 118 2.95 3.37 13.72
CA LYS A 118 1.83 3.72 12.82
C LYS A 118 0.48 3.72 13.55
N LEU A 119 0.27 2.85 14.53
CA LEU A 119 -0.93 2.80 15.37
C LEU A 119 -0.99 3.93 16.41
N ASN A 120 0.16 4.42 16.89
CA ASN A 120 0.26 5.48 17.88
C ASN A 120 0.09 6.90 17.32
N VAL A 121 0.06 7.08 16.00
CA VAL A 121 -0.24 8.40 15.44
C VAL A 121 -1.67 8.77 15.85
N PRO A 122 -1.90 9.86 16.63
CA PRO A 122 -3.23 10.22 17.08
C PRO A 122 -4.15 10.34 15.87
N VAL A 123 -5.27 9.61 15.91
CA VAL A 123 -6.35 9.76 14.94
C VAL A 123 -7.00 11.12 15.19
N ALA A 124 -6.36 12.19 14.71
CA ALA A 124 -7.08 13.42 14.46
C ALA A 124 -8.04 13.07 13.32
N GLN A 125 -9.33 13.00 13.68
CA GLN A 125 -10.49 12.75 12.84
C GLN A 125 -10.26 13.10 11.36
N ASN A 126 -9.78 12.12 10.61
CA ASN A 126 -9.96 12.02 9.18
C ASN A 126 -9.96 10.53 8.87
N ALA A 127 -11.14 10.03 8.64
CA ALA A 127 -11.38 8.69 8.14
C ALA A 127 -10.47 8.43 6.94
N THR A 128 -9.76 7.29 7.01
CA THR A 128 -9.21 6.58 5.88
C THR A 128 -8.49 7.41 4.85
N GLU A 129 -7.17 7.29 4.85
CA GLU A 129 -6.49 7.17 3.56
C GLU A 129 -5.06 6.71 3.83
N ASN A 130 -4.68 5.59 3.22
CA ASN A 130 -3.31 5.12 3.15
C ASN A 130 -2.40 6.28 2.74
N ASN A 131 -1.65 6.87 3.69
CA ASN A 131 -0.60 7.83 3.36
C ASN A 131 0.59 7.05 2.79
N VAL A 132 0.41 6.44 1.64
CA VAL A 132 1.53 6.01 0.81
C VAL A 132 2.23 7.29 0.39
N SER A 133 3.43 7.54 0.91
CA SER A 133 4.22 8.72 0.54
C SER A 133 5.15 8.43 -0.64
N PHE A 134 5.33 7.20 -1.03
CA PHE A 134 6.22 6.77 -2.12
C PHE A 134 5.66 5.54 -2.84
N ILE A 135 6.15 5.30 -4.07
CA ILE A 135 5.96 4.05 -4.82
C ILE A 135 7.31 3.48 -5.24
N PHE A 136 7.33 2.18 -5.53
CA PHE A 136 8.49 1.54 -6.15
C PHE A 136 8.23 1.34 -7.63
N LEU A 137 9.17 1.82 -8.45
CA LEU A 137 9.09 1.71 -9.90
C LEU A 137 10.29 0.93 -10.43
N LYS A 138 10.04 -0.09 -11.26
CA LYS A 138 11.09 -0.86 -11.90
C LYS A 138 11.52 -0.18 -13.21
N ALA A 139 12.73 0.37 -13.22
CA ALA A 139 13.34 0.99 -14.38
C ALA A 139 14.82 0.59 -14.48
N ASP A 140 15.35 0.37 -15.68
CA ASP A 140 16.76 0.06 -15.94
C ASP A 140 17.32 -1.11 -15.10
N LYS A 141 16.51 -2.17 -14.94
CA LYS A 141 16.83 -3.35 -14.11
C LYS A 141 17.05 -3.04 -12.61
N LYS A 142 16.62 -1.86 -12.16
CA LYS A 142 16.66 -1.42 -10.75
C LYS A 142 15.26 -1.11 -10.26
N ILE A 143 15.09 -1.17 -8.95
CA ILE A 143 13.86 -0.74 -8.28
C ILE A 143 14.15 0.64 -7.67
N HIS A 144 13.42 1.65 -8.14
CA HIS A 144 13.53 3.03 -7.68
C HIS A 144 12.41 3.31 -6.67
N ARG A 145 12.77 3.78 -5.48
CA ARG A 145 11.82 4.37 -4.54
C ARG A 145 11.57 5.82 -4.96
N VAL A 146 10.31 6.12 -5.28
CA VAL A 146 9.90 7.44 -5.78
C VAL A 146 8.88 8.04 -4.81
N GLU A 147 9.20 9.18 -4.20
CA GLU A 147 8.26 9.91 -3.35
C GLU A 147 7.12 10.47 -4.20
N LEU A 148 5.87 10.24 -3.79
CA LEU A 148 4.68 10.64 -4.57
C LEU A 148 4.59 12.15 -4.77
N GLU A 149 5.02 12.93 -3.79
CA GLU A 149 5.03 14.40 -3.86
C GLU A 149 5.99 14.95 -4.92
N THR A 150 7.01 14.16 -5.30
CA THR A 150 7.95 14.54 -6.35
C THR A 150 7.43 14.27 -7.75
N ILE A 151 6.39 13.44 -7.90
CA ILE A 151 5.82 13.09 -9.20
C ILE A 151 4.98 14.24 -9.74
N HIS A 152 5.31 14.71 -10.94
CA HIS A 152 4.55 15.75 -11.64
C HIS A 152 3.43 15.15 -12.48
N TYR A 153 3.78 14.23 -13.36
CA TYR A 153 2.85 13.52 -14.23
C TYR A 153 3.45 12.21 -14.74
N ILE A 154 2.58 11.37 -15.27
CA ILE A 154 2.95 10.13 -15.96
C ILE A 154 2.39 10.19 -17.38
N GLU A 155 3.24 9.88 -18.36
CA GLU A 155 2.93 9.92 -19.78
C GLU A 155 3.13 8.55 -20.42
N ALA A 156 2.13 8.03 -21.15
CA ALA A 156 2.28 6.83 -21.96
C ALA A 156 3.14 7.10 -23.18
N ILE A 157 4.19 6.32 -23.38
CA ILE A 157 5.10 6.38 -24.52
C ILE A 157 5.20 4.98 -25.14
N GLY A 158 4.38 4.71 -26.15
CA GLY A 158 4.27 3.36 -26.73
C GLY A 158 3.83 2.36 -25.64
N ASP A 159 4.63 1.32 -25.42
CA ASP A 159 4.38 0.26 -24.44
C ASP A 159 4.93 0.58 -23.03
N TYR A 160 5.52 1.76 -22.85
CA TYR A 160 6.15 2.20 -21.59
C TYR A 160 5.44 3.40 -20.99
N MET A 161 5.62 3.58 -19.70
CA MET A 161 5.20 4.80 -18.99
C MET A 161 6.41 5.62 -18.58
N LYS A 162 6.38 6.92 -18.90
CA LYS A 162 7.36 7.90 -18.43
C LYS A 162 6.81 8.58 -17.18
N VAL A 163 7.46 8.37 -16.05
CA VAL A 163 7.17 9.04 -14.78
C VAL A 163 8.11 10.22 -14.65
N VAL A 164 7.57 11.43 -14.58
CA VAL A 164 8.34 12.68 -14.47
C VAL A 164 8.29 13.17 -13.04
N THR A 165 9.47 13.42 -12.46
CA THR A 165 9.66 13.82 -11.05
C THR A 165 10.56 15.04 -10.94
N ASP A 166 10.65 15.61 -9.73
CA ASP A 166 11.59 16.72 -9.41
C ASP A 166 13.05 16.37 -9.72
N SER A 167 13.44 15.09 -9.62
CA SER A 167 14.80 14.60 -9.85
C SER A 167 15.09 14.11 -11.28
N GLY A 168 14.09 14.12 -12.16
CA GLY A 168 14.22 13.66 -13.54
C GLY A 168 13.07 12.77 -13.99
N GLN A 169 13.35 11.84 -14.91
CA GLN A 169 12.34 10.95 -15.47
C GLN A 169 12.76 9.48 -15.37
N LEU A 170 11.78 8.61 -15.15
CA LEU A 170 11.93 7.15 -15.16
C LEU A 170 11.06 6.56 -16.26
N ILE A 171 11.61 5.60 -17.01
CA ILE A 171 10.85 4.83 -18.00
C ILE A 171 10.56 3.46 -17.40
N VAL A 172 9.27 3.16 -17.23
CA VAL A 172 8.82 1.93 -16.56
C VAL A 172 7.97 1.08 -17.51
N ASN A 173 8.13 -0.22 -17.40
CA ASN A 173 7.33 -1.19 -18.17
C ASN A 173 6.10 -1.59 -17.35
N GLU A 174 5.16 -0.64 -17.23
CA GLU A 174 3.91 -0.80 -16.52
C GLU A 174 2.74 -0.32 -17.37
N THR A 175 1.51 -0.64 -16.98
CA THR A 175 0.33 -0.12 -17.64
C THR A 175 -0.23 1.12 -16.94
N MET A 176 -0.89 2.00 -17.69
CA MET A 176 -1.60 3.17 -17.14
C MET A 176 -2.62 2.77 -16.07
N LYS A 177 -3.29 1.62 -16.25
CA LYS A 177 -4.29 1.10 -15.32
C LYS A 177 -3.63 0.71 -14.00
N LYS A 178 -2.54 -0.07 -14.04
CA LYS A 178 -1.80 -0.51 -12.85
C LYS A 178 -1.27 0.68 -12.06
N LEU A 179 -0.61 1.63 -12.72
CA LEU A 179 -0.10 2.83 -12.05
C LEU A 179 -1.22 3.66 -11.40
N LEU A 180 -2.39 3.76 -12.05
CA LEU A 180 -3.52 4.49 -11.46
C LEU A 180 -4.11 3.78 -10.23
N GLU A 181 -4.07 2.44 -10.18
CA GLU A 181 -4.50 1.64 -9.02
C GLU A 181 -3.54 1.78 -7.83
N GLU A 182 -2.23 1.95 -8.08
CA GLU A 182 -1.20 2.11 -7.06
C GLU A 182 -1.11 3.54 -6.51
N LEU A 183 -1.52 4.54 -7.30
CA LEU A 183 -1.43 5.94 -6.93
C LEU A 183 -2.66 6.40 -6.12
N PRO A 184 -2.49 7.16 -5.02
CA PRO A 184 -3.61 7.67 -4.25
C PRO A 184 -4.52 8.59 -5.09
N ALA A 185 -5.80 8.24 -5.23
CA ALA A 185 -6.77 8.97 -6.03
C ALA A 185 -6.98 10.44 -5.58
N ARG A 186 -6.69 10.74 -4.31
CA ARG A 186 -6.71 12.11 -3.77
C ARG A 186 -5.59 12.99 -4.35
N SER A 187 -4.41 12.39 -4.62
CA SER A 187 -3.21 13.10 -5.07
C SER A 187 -3.02 13.03 -6.58
N PHE A 188 -3.55 11.99 -7.22
CA PHE A 188 -3.41 11.76 -8.65
C PHE A 188 -4.75 11.63 -9.35
N MET A 189 -4.77 11.95 -10.63
CA MET A 189 -5.95 11.79 -11.48
C MET A 189 -5.56 11.52 -12.92
N ARG A 190 -6.33 10.66 -13.58
CA ARG A 190 -6.20 10.45 -15.02
C ARG A 190 -6.96 11.54 -15.77
N VAL A 191 -6.27 12.28 -16.63
CA VAL A 191 -6.84 13.41 -17.38
C VAL A 191 -6.93 13.16 -18.89
N HIS A 192 -6.21 12.12 -19.35
CA HIS A 192 -6.20 11.74 -20.75
C HIS A 192 -5.93 10.23 -20.86
N LYS A 193 -6.22 9.62 -22.03
CA LYS A 193 -5.85 8.22 -22.28
C LYS A 193 -4.37 7.94 -22.06
N SER A 194 -3.51 8.94 -22.22
CA SER A 194 -2.05 8.85 -22.11
C SER A 194 -1.46 9.64 -20.94
N PHE A 195 -2.28 10.25 -20.05
CA PHE A 195 -1.74 11.07 -18.97
C PHE A 195 -2.46 10.84 -17.62
N ILE A 196 -1.64 10.64 -16.57
CA ILE A 196 -2.00 10.82 -15.16
C ILE A 196 -1.21 12.02 -14.63
N ILE A 197 -1.83 12.89 -13.84
CA ILE A 197 -1.19 14.06 -13.25
C ILE A 197 -1.27 14.05 -11.73
N SER A 198 -0.29 14.68 -11.07
CA SER A 198 -0.38 15.03 -9.66
C SER A 198 -1.24 16.28 -9.51
N ARG A 199 -2.30 16.20 -8.66
CA ARG A 199 -3.20 17.33 -8.38
C ARG A 199 -2.49 18.51 -7.74
N GLY A 200 -1.47 18.25 -6.91
CA GLY A 200 -0.67 19.26 -6.23
C GLY A 200 0.29 20.02 -7.14
N LYS A 201 0.55 19.50 -8.34
CA LYS A 201 1.48 20.11 -9.31
C LYS A 201 0.75 20.87 -10.44
N ILE A 202 -0.57 21.00 -10.36
CA ILE A 202 -1.37 21.82 -11.31
C ILE A 202 -1.06 23.30 -11.07
N LYS A 203 -0.58 23.99 -12.09
CA LYS A 203 -0.37 25.46 -12.04
C LYS A 203 -1.65 26.21 -12.40
N TYR A 204 -2.29 25.85 -13.51
CA TYR A 204 -3.58 26.40 -13.96
C TYR A 204 -4.22 25.49 -15.00
N ILE A 205 -5.48 25.80 -15.31
CA ILE A 205 -6.24 25.15 -16.38
C ILE A 205 -6.70 26.21 -17.34
N GLU A 206 -6.47 26.00 -18.61
CA GLU A 206 -6.89 26.89 -19.67
C GLU A 206 -7.59 26.09 -20.79
N GLY A 207 -8.87 26.36 -20.98
CA GLY A 207 -9.68 25.67 -21.98
C GLY A 207 -9.73 24.15 -21.76
N ASN A 208 -9.04 23.40 -22.58
CA ASN A 208 -8.99 21.93 -22.55
C ASN A 208 -7.59 21.40 -22.19
N TYR A 209 -6.78 22.22 -21.54
CA TYR A 209 -5.42 21.89 -21.15
C TYR A 209 -5.18 22.18 -19.67
N ILE A 210 -4.33 21.34 -19.06
CA ILE A 210 -3.84 21.50 -17.68
C ILE A 210 -2.33 21.79 -17.77
N GLN A 211 -1.91 22.89 -17.17
CA GLN A 211 -0.49 23.20 -17.05
C GLN A 211 0.08 22.56 -15.80
N VAL A 212 1.03 21.64 -16.00
CA VAL A 212 1.81 20.99 -14.94
C VAL A 212 3.28 21.26 -15.23
N GLU A 213 3.93 22.00 -14.34
CA GLU A 213 5.25 22.58 -14.60
C GLU A 213 5.32 23.27 -15.97
N ASP A 214 6.23 22.87 -16.83
CA ASP A 214 6.40 23.43 -18.18
C ASP A 214 5.65 22.64 -19.27
N LYS A 215 4.84 21.65 -18.86
CA LYS A 215 4.08 20.78 -19.77
C LYS A 215 2.61 21.17 -19.80
N SER A 216 2.12 21.49 -21.00
CA SER A 216 0.68 21.62 -21.27
C SER A 216 0.10 20.25 -21.62
N ILE A 217 -0.77 19.71 -20.76
CA ILE A 217 -1.35 18.36 -20.85
C ILE A 217 -2.81 18.47 -21.30
N PRO A 218 -3.21 17.80 -22.40
CA PRO A 218 -4.59 17.86 -22.88
C PRO A 218 -5.53 17.08 -21.97
N ILE A 219 -6.76 17.59 -21.78
CA ILE A 219 -7.85 16.87 -21.13
C ILE A 219 -8.61 16.09 -22.20
N GLY A 220 -8.64 14.77 -22.07
CA GLY A 220 -9.41 13.90 -22.95
C GLY A 220 -10.92 14.11 -22.74
N ALA A 221 -11.72 14.05 -23.82
CA ALA A 221 -13.16 14.31 -23.75
C ALA A 221 -13.88 13.45 -22.69
N THR A 222 -13.48 12.19 -22.55
CA THR A 222 -14.04 11.24 -21.56
C THR A 222 -13.73 11.63 -20.11
N TYR A 223 -12.63 12.34 -19.86
CA TYR A 223 -12.15 12.70 -18.51
C TYR A 223 -12.58 14.09 -18.06
N ARG A 224 -13.13 14.93 -18.97
CA ARG A 224 -13.40 16.34 -18.73
C ARG A 224 -14.33 16.58 -17.54
N ASN A 225 -15.43 15.85 -17.47
CA ASN A 225 -16.41 16.04 -16.41
C ASN A 225 -15.83 15.72 -15.03
N GLU A 226 -15.07 14.60 -14.95
CA GLU A 226 -14.39 14.18 -13.71
C GLU A 226 -13.34 15.21 -13.27
N VAL A 227 -12.54 15.72 -14.22
CA VAL A 227 -11.52 16.75 -13.95
C VAL A 227 -12.17 18.01 -13.38
N LEU A 228 -13.19 18.57 -14.03
CA LEU A 228 -13.86 19.80 -13.58
C LEU A 228 -14.52 19.61 -12.22
N THR A 229 -15.30 18.54 -12.02
CA THR A 229 -15.95 18.25 -10.73
C THR A 229 -14.97 18.09 -9.58
N SER A 230 -13.77 17.55 -9.87
CA SER A 230 -12.75 17.29 -8.85
C SER A 230 -12.01 18.55 -8.40
N ILE A 231 -12.06 19.63 -9.19
CA ILE A 231 -11.42 20.92 -8.90
C ILE A 231 -12.39 21.86 -8.18
N ASP A 232 -13.67 21.85 -8.56
CA ASP A 232 -14.71 22.69 -7.94
C ASP A 232 -15.01 22.32 -6.46
N LYS A 233 -14.70 21.11 -6.02
CA LYS A 233 -14.90 20.65 -4.62
C LYS A 233 -13.91 21.23 -3.60
N LYS A 234 -12.99 22.12 -3.99
CA LYS A 234 -12.01 22.79 -3.12
C LYS A 234 -12.26 24.31 -2.93
N SER A 235 -13.46 24.80 -3.26
CA SER A 235 -13.90 26.16 -2.91
C SER A 235 -14.79 26.15 -1.69
#